data_9c048296d8d69ea3ac85b39a708883d5
#
_entry.id   9c048296d8d69ea3ac85b39a708883d5
#
_cell.length_a   1.000
_cell.length_b   1.000
_cell.length_c   1.000
_cell.angle_alpha   90.00
_cell.angle_beta   90.00
_cell.angle_gamma   90.00
#
_symmetry.space_group_name_H-M   'P 1'
#
loop_
_entity.id
_entity.type
_entity.pdbx_description
1 polymer ?
#
loop_
_entity_poly.entity_id
_entity_poly.type
_entity_poly.pdbx_seq_one_letter_code
_entity_poly.pdbx_strand_id
1 'polypeptide(L)'
;MNSAYSSAEGAHQLFHRRPYLAAAAIALTLSSCGGGWDCLDEGTCYTVGGSLSGLLANSSVTLQDNGTDNLTLSNNGGFSFNNTVDSSRNFSVTVLTQPVGQSCTIYHQDGSGYGPADANVNVVCTPNSHTLGGTLNGLATGTTITLQNNGANSLALAANGSFNFPTKVRYGDAYSVTVSAQPIPPTRTCVVTNGTGTVPDGDISNVSVTCQ
;
A
#
# COMPACT_ATOMS: atom_id res chain seq x y z
N MET A 1 53.74 61.72 45.02
CA MET A 1 53.25 61.82 46.39
C MET A 1 52.65 60.51 46.76
N ASN A 2 53.43 59.80 47.50
CA ASN A 2 53.19 59.06 48.74
C ASN A 2 52.21 57.85 48.58
N SER A 3 52.77 56.70 48.66
CA SER A 3 53.18 55.98 49.85
C SER A 3 52.05 55.21 50.48
N ALA A 4 52.03 54.00 50.88
CA ALA A 4 53.00 53.03 51.26
C ALA A 4 52.21 51.80 51.72
N TYR A 5 52.85 50.63 51.62
CA TYR A 5 53.02 49.57 52.64
C TYR A 5 51.83 49.15 53.48
N SER A 6 51.53 47.89 53.72
CA SER A 6 52.40 46.91 54.47
C SER A 6 51.63 45.59 54.56
N SER A 7 52.26 44.53 54.21
CA SER A 7 52.68 43.35 55.03
C SER A 7 51.71 42.76 56.04
N ALA A 8 51.54 41.51 55.95
CA ALA A 8 52.05 40.42 56.79
C ALA A 8 50.97 39.35 57.11
N GLU A 9 51.26 38.19 56.76
CA GLU A 9 51.50 36.99 57.58
C GLU A 9 50.39 36.45 58.46
N GLY A 10 50.16 35.18 58.36
CA GLY A 10 49.64 34.39 59.43
C GLY A 10 49.02 33.07 59.01
N ALA A 11 49.86 32.08 58.99
CA ALA A 11 49.51 30.68 58.91
C ALA A 11 48.40 30.25 59.88
N HIS A 12 47.55 29.29 59.50
CA HIS A 12 47.38 28.08 60.33
C HIS A 12 46.57 27.04 59.56
N GLN A 13 47.19 25.94 59.30
CA GLN A 13 46.64 24.65 58.91
C GLN A 13 45.63 24.16 59.94
N LEU A 14 44.43 23.78 59.47
CA LEU A 14 43.62 22.83 60.23
C LEU A 14 43.03 21.82 59.23
N PHE A 15 43.64 20.67 59.26
CA PHE A 15 43.13 19.45 58.64
C PHE A 15 41.77 19.11 59.21
N HIS A 16 40.72 19.23 58.41
CA HIS A 16 39.49 18.56 58.69
C HIS A 16 39.26 17.50 57.61
N ARG A 17 39.51 16.27 58.00
CA ARG A 17 39.08 15.07 57.30
C ARG A 17 37.54 15.10 57.16
N ARG A 18 37.07 15.16 55.95
CA ARG A 18 35.67 14.87 55.65
C ARG A 18 35.55 13.46 55.12
N PRO A 19 34.54 12.69 55.54
CA PRO A 19 34.37 11.30 55.12
C PRO A 19 33.92 11.25 53.65
N TYR A 20 34.48 10.31 52.93
CA TYR A 20 34.06 9.92 51.58
C TYR A 20 32.63 9.43 51.66
N LEU A 21 31.67 10.24 51.19
CA LEU A 21 30.36 9.77 50.80
C LEU A 21 30.53 9.11 49.42
N ALA A 22 30.39 7.81 49.41
CA ALA A 22 30.28 7.03 48.20
C ALA A 22 29.07 7.53 47.42
N ALA A 23 29.31 8.27 46.36
CA ALA A 23 28.28 8.56 45.36
C ALA A 23 27.94 7.24 44.66
N ALA A 24 26.80 6.67 45.01
CA ALA A 24 26.22 5.59 44.25
C ALA A 24 25.92 6.15 42.86
N ALA A 25 26.71 5.73 41.88
CA ALA A 25 26.43 5.93 40.47
C ALA A 25 25.16 5.14 40.17
N ILE A 26 24.02 5.82 40.11
CA ILE A 26 22.82 5.29 39.51
C ILE A 26 23.13 5.18 38.00
N ALA A 27 23.52 3.99 37.58
CA ALA A 27 23.52 3.67 36.16
C ALA A 27 22.07 3.75 35.68
N LEU A 28 21.68 4.88 35.06
CA LEU A 28 20.52 4.91 34.19
C LEU A 28 20.87 3.95 33.06
N THR A 29 20.28 2.76 33.10
CA THR A 29 20.16 1.92 31.94
C THR A 29 19.22 2.67 30.96
N LEU A 30 19.80 3.41 30.05
CA LEU A 30 19.15 3.80 28.84
C LEU A 30 18.77 2.49 28.14
N SER A 31 17.50 2.08 28.29
CA SER A 31 16.92 1.06 27.43
C SER A 31 17.04 1.61 26.00
N SER A 32 18.02 1.06 25.29
CA SER A 32 18.17 1.21 23.85
C SER A 32 16.83 0.82 23.21
N CYS A 33 16.06 1.80 22.82
CA CYS A 33 14.94 1.62 21.90
C CYS A 33 15.57 1.17 20.58
N GLY A 34 15.15 0.00 20.11
CA GLY A 34 15.78 -0.68 19.00
C GLY A 34 15.89 0.14 17.72
N GLY A 35 17.04 0.08 17.11
CA GLY A 35 17.34 0.12 15.69
C GLY A 35 16.65 1.14 14.80
N GLY A 36 16.58 2.42 15.20
CA GLY A 36 16.27 3.52 14.29
C GLY A 36 17.49 4.44 14.22
N TRP A 37 17.76 5.02 13.10
CA TRP A 37 18.83 6.00 12.90
C TRP A 37 18.63 7.17 13.88
N ASP A 38 19.44 7.18 14.92
CA ASP A 38 19.32 8.11 16.05
C ASP A 38 19.43 9.55 15.56
N CYS A 39 18.39 10.32 15.81
CA CYS A 39 18.43 11.76 15.78
C CYS A 39 19.18 12.26 17.04
N LEU A 40 20.47 11.95 17.16
CA LEU A 40 21.26 12.17 18.36
C LEU A 40 22.00 13.51 18.38
N ASP A 41 21.94 14.29 17.31
CA ASP A 41 22.62 15.58 17.25
C ASP A 41 21.61 16.66 16.82
N GLU A 42 21.48 17.70 17.58
CA GLU A 42 20.66 18.94 17.43
C GLU A 42 19.76 19.13 16.17
N GLY A 43 19.56 18.07 15.38
CA GLY A 43 18.73 18.00 14.18
C GLY A 43 17.25 17.78 14.54
N THR A 44 16.36 18.47 13.83
CA THR A 44 14.93 18.20 13.91
C THR A 44 14.62 16.90 13.15
N CYS A 45 13.96 15.95 13.79
CA CYS A 45 13.47 14.73 13.17
C CYS A 45 12.00 14.87 12.79
N TYR A 46 11.61 14.17 11.74
CA TYR A 46 10.23 14.10 11.33
C TYR A 46 9.81 12.66 11.04
N THR A 47 8.53 12.39 11.13
CA THR A 47 7.93 11.09 10.81
C THR A 47 7.40 11.12 9.39
N VAL A 48 7.80 10.14 8.57
CA VAL A 48 7.23 9.94 7.25
C VAL A 48 5.86 9.31 7.40
N GLY A 49 4.87 9.83 6.71
CA GLY A 49 3.50 9.32 6.78
C GLY A 49 2.68 9.78 5.58
N GLY A 50 1.38 9.54 5.65
CA GLY A 50 0.51 9.93 4.56
C GLY A 50 -0.87 9.33 4.63
N SER A 51 -1.46 9.07 3.46
CA SER A 51 -2.80 8.50 3.34
C SER A 51 -2.82 7.31 2.37
N LEU A 52 -3.58 6.28 2.75
CA LEU A 52 -3.89 5.13 1.91
C LEU A 52 -5.36 5.18 1.51
N SER A 53 -5.65 4.95 0.23
CA SER A 53 -7.02 4.88 -0.30
C SER A 53 -7.18 3.75 -1.31
N GLY A 54 -8.42 3.26 -1.50
CA GLY A 54 -8.76 2.24 -2.49
C GLY A 54 -8.35 0.82 -2.12
N LEU A 55 -7.78 0.57 -0.93
CA LEU A 55 -7.52 -0.79 -0.45
C LEU A 55 -8.85 -1.51 -0.20
N LEU A 56 -9.01 -2.70 -0.76
CA LEU A 56 -10.20 -3.53 -0.56
C LEU A 56 -10.23 -4.12 0.86
N ALA A 57 -11.44 -4.41 1.35
CA ALA A 57 -11.62 -5.06 2.64
C ALA A 57 -10.89 -6.41 2.69
N ASN A 58 -10.32 -6.75 3.84
CA ASN A 58 -9.54 -7.97 4.08
C ASN A 58 -8.27 -8.11 3.22
N SER A 59 -7.79 -7.00 2.65
CA SER A 59 -6.52 -6.90 1.94
C SER A 59 -5.49 -6.16 2.78
N SER A 60 -4.22 -6.30 2.43
CA SER A 60 -3.13 -5.53 3.03
C SER A 60 -2.07 -5.15 2.01
N VAL A 61 -1.45 -4.01 2.22
CA VAL A 61 -0.28 -3.54 1.48
C VAL A 61 0.87 -3.34 2.46
N THR A 62 2.08 -3.74 2.08
CA THR A 62 3.28 -3.42 2.87
C THR A 62 4.08 -2.37 2.15
N LEU A 63 4.27 -1.24 2.83
CA LEU A 63 5.14 -0.14 2.42
C LEU A 63 6.50 -0.30 3.08
N GLN A 64 7.52 0.28 2.48
CA GLN A 64 8.88 0.30 3.02
C GLN A 64 9.48 1.69 2.83
N ASP A 65 9.97 2.31 3.91
CA ASP A 65 10.75 3.54 3.84
C ASP A 65 12.25 3.23 3.90
N ASN A 66 13.01 3.87 3.03
CA ASN A 66 14.47 3.77 2.93
C ASN A 66 15.02 2.33 2.95
N GLY A 67 14.26 1.37 2.42
CA GLY A 67 14.68 -0.03 2.29
C GLY A 67 14.74 -0.82 3.60
N THR A 68 14.33 -0.26 4.73
CA THR A 68 14.48 -0.89 6.07
C THR A 68 13.25 -0.83 6.95
N ASP A 69 12.52 0.29 6.98
CA ASP A 69 11.31 0.46 7.81
C ASP A 69 10.08 -0.05 7.06
N ASN A 70 9.53 -1.18 7.52
CA ASN A 70 8.38 -1.82 6.90
C ASN A 70 7.10 -1.51 7.67
N LEU A 71 6.08 -1.08 6.94
CA LEU A 71 4.75 -0.79 7.48
C LEU A 71 3.67 -1.54 6.71
N THR A 72 2.95 -2.44 7.39
CA THR A 72 1.81 -3.16 6.79
C THR A 72 0.51 -2.46 7.17
N LEU A 73 -0.27 -2.10 6.16
CA LEU A 73 -1.54 -1.41 6.29
C LEU A 73 -2.67 -2.33 5.82
N SER A 74 -3.71 -2.45 6.64
CA SER A 74 -4.91 -3.28 6.36
C SER A 74 -6.19 -2.45 6.25
N ASN A 75 -6.11 -1.13 6.44
CA ASN A 75 -7.23 -0.21 6.38
C ASN A 75 -6.86 1.05 5.61
N ASN A 76 -7.84 1.61 4.90
CA ASN A 76 -7.71 2.95 4.31
C ASN A 76 -7.66 4.01 5.40
N GLY A 77 -6.96 5.11 5.14
CA GLY A 77 -6.84 6.24 6.08
C GLY A 77 -5.40 6.72 6.21
N GLY A 78 -5.15 7.51 7.23
CA GLY A 78 -3.82 8.03 7.55
C GLY A 78 -2.89 6.94 8.08
N PHE A 79 -1.60 7.07 7.78
CA PHE A 79 -0.55 6.19 8.31
C PHE A 79 0.71 6.98 8.64
N SER A 80 1.56 6.40 9.48
CA SER A 80 2.92 6.89 9.70
C SER A 80 3.87 5.72 9.95
N PHE A 81 5.11 5.86 9.49
CA PHE A 81 6.18 4.91 9.75
C PHE A 81 6.65 5.01 11.20
N ASN A 82 7.25 3.94 11.71
CA ASN A 82 7.69 3.89 13.10
C ASN A 82 9.01 4.65 13.34
N ASN A 83 9.89 4.65 12.34
CA ASN A 83 11.17 5.33 12.44
C ASN A 83 11.05 6.79 12.00
N THR A 84 11.79 7.64 12.66
CA THR A 84 11.94 9.04 12.27
C THR A 84 13.10 9.21 11.29
N VAL A 85 13.00 10.20 10.42
CA VAL A 85 14.04 10.59 9.46
C VAL A 85 14.63 11.93 9.91
N ASP A 86 15.95 12.03 9.89
CA ASP A 86 16.65 13.28 10.15
C ASP A 86 16.32 14.31 9.07
N SER A 87 16.12 15.58 9.47
CA SER A 87 15.76 16.66 8.55
C SER A 87 16.80 16.95 7.46
N SER A 88 18.04 16.47 7.62
CA SER A 88 19.09 16.55 6.60
C SER A 88 19.07 15.37 5.61
N ARG A 89 18.22 14.36 5.82
CA ARG A 89 18.17 13.14 5.01
C ARG A 89 16.89 13.08 4.19
N ASN A 90 16.96 12.37 3.07
CA ASN A 90 15.80 12.09 2.23
C ASN A 90 15.06 10.86 2.74
N PHE A 91 13.76 10.81 2.49
CA PHE A 91 12.96 9.60 2.60
C PHE A 91 12.63 9.05 1.20
N SER A 92 12.39 7.75 1.11
CA SER A 92 11.96 7.09 -0.12
C SER A 92 11.05 5.92 0.21
N VAL A 93 9.76 6.09 -0.04
CA VAL A 93 8.73 5.08 0.24
C VAL A 93 8.45 4.27 -1.01
N THR A 94 8.47 2.95 -0.85
CA THR A 94 8.16 1.98 -1.92
C THR A 94 7.06 1.02 -1.47
N VAL A 95 6.37 0.38 -2.42
CA VAL A 95 5.49 -0.75 -2.13
C VAL A 95 6.34 -2.02 -2.11
N LEU A 96 6.54 -2.58 -0.93
CA LEU A 96 7.28 -3.84 -0.75
C LEU A 96 6.42 -5.05 -1.15
N THR A 97 5.14 -5.03 -0.77
CA THR A 97 4.21 -6.12 -1.09
C THR A 97 2.87 -5.54 -1.52
N GLN A 98 2.45 -5.88 -2.73
CA GLN A 98 1.14 -5.51 -3.27
C GLN A 98 0.02 -6.36 -2.66
N PRO A 99 -1.20 -5.83 -2.52
CA PRO A 99 -2.36 -6.63 -2.17
C PRO A 99 -2.70 -7.63 -3.28
N VAL A 100 -3.30 -8.74 -2.93
CA VAL A 100 -3.82 -9.69 -3.92
C VAL A 100 -4.92 -9.01 -4.76
N GLY A 101 -4.82 -9.12 -6.06
CA GLY A 101 -5.81 -8.59 -7.01
C GLY A 101 -5.87 -7.06 -7.11
N GLN A 102 -4.92 -6.36 -6.51
CA GLN A 102 -4.83 -4.90 -6.59
C GLN A 102 -3.40 -4.44 -6.90
N SER A 103 -3.31 -3.26 -7.47
CA SER A 103 -2.05 -2.53 -7.65
C SER A 103 -2.12 -1.20 -6.91
N CYS A 104 -1.18 -0.98 -5.98
CA CYS A 104 -1.05 0.27 -5.26
C CYS A 104 0.08 1.09 -5.88
N THR A 105 -0.20 2.35 -6.17
CA THR A 105 0.75 3.35 -6.68
C THR A 105 0.98 4.40 -5.62
N ILE A 106 2.23 4.83 -5.47
CA ILE A 106 2.61 5.87 -4.53
C ILE A 106 2.82 7.18 -5.30
N TYR A 107 2.27 8.25 -4.77
CA TYR A 107 2.51 9.62 -5.21
C TYR A 107 3.24 10.37 -4.09
N HIS A 108 4.21 11.24 -4.44
CA HIS A 108 5.11 11.90 -3.48
C HIS A 108 5.87 10.88 -2.63
N GLN A 109 6.48 9.91 -3.31
CA GLN A 109 7.16 8.76 -2.69
C GLN A 109 8.51 9.13 -2.07
N ASP A 110 9.06 10.26 -2.44
CA ASP A 110 10.37 10.74 -2.03
C ASP A 110 10.33 12.23 -1.73
N GLY A 111 11.15 12.67 -0.83
CA GLY A 111 11.29 14.05 -0.46
C GLY A 111 12.65 14.34 0.18
N SER A 112 13.09 15.57 0.06
CA SER A 112 14.26 16.09 0.75
C SER A 112 13.85 16.58 2.13
N GLY A 113 14.59 16.17 3.15
CA GLY A 113 14.30 16.34 4.57
C GLY A 113 14.24 17.77 5.12
N TYR A 114 13.61 18.70 4.42
CA TYR A 114 13.44 20.07 4.92
C TYR A 114 12.19 20.29 5.77
N GLY A 115 11.52 19.22 6.20
CA GLY A 115 10.46 19.35 7.20
C GLY A 115 9.25 18.42 6.98
N PRO A 116 8.33 18.38 7.96
CA PRO A 116 7.19 17.46 7.96
C PRO A 116 6.15 17.74 6.85
N ALA A 117 6.22 18.88 6.19
CA ALA A 117 5.28 19.21 5.12
C ALA A 117 5.47 18.38 3.86
N ASP A 118 6.70 17.90 3.60
CA ASP A 118 7.03 17.12 2.39
C ASP A 118 6.84 15.61 2.60
N ALA A 119 6.69 15.16 3.84
CA ALA A 119 6.54 13.75 4.20
C ALA A 119 5.10 13.22 4.09
N ASN A 120 4.29 13.80 3.21
CA ASN A 120 2.89 13.43 3.01
C ASN A 120 2.73 12.50 1.79
N VAL A 121 2.95 11.22 2.02
CA VAL A 121 2.89 10.18 0.99
C VAL A 121 1.43 9.82 0.68
N ASN A 122 1.06 9.82 -0.59
CA ASN A 122 -0.27 9.40 -1.01
C ASN A 122 -0.22 8.04 -1.72
N VAL A 123 -0.86 7.03 -1.14
CA VAL A 123 -0.93 5.67 -1.68
C VAL A 123 -2.35 5.39 -2.17
N VAL A 124 -2.47 5.04 -3.46
CA VAL A 124 -3.76 4.73 -4.09
C VAL A 124 -3.72 3.32 -4.63
N CYS A 125 -4.60 2.45 -4.13
CA CYS A 125 -4.77 1.08 -4.59
C CYS A 125 -5.96 0.99 -5.54
N THR A 126 -5.79 0.25 -6.64
CA THR A 126 -6.85 0.01 -7.63
C THR A 126 -6.98 -1.48 -7.90
N PRO A 127 -8.21 -2.04 -8.03
CA PRO A 127 -8.39 -3.43 -8.44
C PRO A 127 -7.80 -3.69 -9.83
N ASN A 128 -7.11 -4.82 -9.97
CA ASN A 128 -6.63 -5.30 -11.26
C ASN A 128 -7.82 -5.58 -12.19
N SER A 129 -7.61 -5.41 -13.49
CA SER A 129 -8.64 -5.63 -14.51
C SER A 129 -8.30 -6.84 -15.38
N HIS A 130 -9.26 -7.76 -15.50
CA HIS A 130 -9.13 -9.03 -16.20
C HIS A 130 -10.09 -9.16 -17.36
N THR A 131 -9.77 -10.03 -18.31
CA THR A 131 -10.68 -10.37 -19.40
C THR A 131 -11.78 -11.30 -18.91
N LEU A 132 -12.99 -11.13 -19.47
CA LEU A 132 -14.12 -12.03 -19.29
C LEU A 132 -14.46 -12.67 -20.63
N GLY A 133 -14.38 -13.99 -20.71
CA GLY A 133 -14.61 -14.71 -21.94
C GLY A 133 -14.96 -16.18 -21.73
N GLY A 134 -14.98 -16.91 -22.83
CA GLY A 134 -15.33 -18.32 -22.82
C GLY A 134 -15.39 -18.92 -24.22
N THR A 135 -16.25 -19.93 -24.38
CA THR A 135 -16.45 -20.64 -25.67
C THR A 135 -17.92 -20.69 -26.04
N LEU A 136 -18.19 -20.52 -27.32
CA LEU A 136 -19.50 -20.70 -27.95
C LEU A 136 -19.49 -21.92 -28.87
N ASN A 137 -20.48 -22.80 -28.71
CA ASN A 137 -20.67 -23.99 -29.52
C ASN A 137 -22.11 -24.14 -30.01
N GLY A 138 -22.29 -24.77 -31.15
CA GLY A 138 -23.61 -25.10 -31.67
C GLY A 138 -24.35 -23.96 -32.36
N LEU A 139 -23.73 -22.78 -32.53
CA LEU A 139 -24.34 -21.69 -33.31
C LEU A 139 -24.43 -22.10 -34.77
N ALA A 140 -25.63 -21.94 -35.37
CA ALA A 140 -25.82 -22.22 -36.79
C ALA A 140 -25.11 -21.18 -37.66
N THR A 141 -24.55 -21.63 -38.80
CA THR A 141 -23.90 -20.74 -39.77
C THR A 141 -24.85 -19.66 -40.25
N GLY A 142 -24.39 -18.43 -40.30
CA GLY A 142 -25.19 -17.27 -40.76
C GLY A 142 -26.14 -16.68 -39.71
N THR A 143 -26.09 -17.18 -38.47
CA THR A 143 -26.86 -16.61 -37.34
C THR A 143 -25.98 -15.87 -36.38
N THR A 144 -26.59 -15.03 -35.55
CA THR A 144 -25.88 -14.24 -34.50
C THR A 144 -26.59 -14.40 -33.16
N ILE A 145 -25.81 -14.61 -32.12
CA ILE A 145 -26.24 -14.55 -30.70
C ILE A 145 -25.70 -13.28 -30.07
N THR A 146 -26.46 -12.66 -29.18
CA THR A 146 -25.96 -11.56 -28.37
C THR A 146 -25.88 -11.95 -26.89
N LEU A 147 -24.69 -11.86 -26.31
CA LEU A 147 -24.43 -12.03 -24.88
C LEU A 147 -24.39 -10.67 -24.20
N GLN A 148 -24.68 -10.64 -22.92
CA GLN A 148 -24.50 -9.46 -22.05
C GLN A 148 -23.81 -9.87 -20.74
N ASN A 149 -22.94 -9.01 -20.24
CA ASN A 149 -22.46 -9.09 -18.87
C ASN A 149 -23.16 -8.03 -18.01
N ASN A 150 -23.74 -8.45 -16.88
CA ASN A 150 -24.46 -7.60 -15.93
C ASN A 150 -25.55 -6.72 -16.61
N GLY A 151 -26.19 -7.23 -17.66
CA GLY A 151 -27.26 -6.55 -18.37
C GLY A 151 -26.84 -5.30 -19.17
N ALA A 152 -25.55 -5.01 -19.29
CA ALA A 152 -25.06 -3.78 -19.94
C ALA A 152 -24.07 -4.06 -21.08
N ASN A 153 -22.94 -4.69 -20.80
CA ASN A 153 -21.86 -4.91 -21.78
C ASN A 153 -22.26 -5.99 -22.78
N SER A 154 -22.65 -5.61 -23.99
CA SER A 154 -23.15 -6.51 -25.03
C SER A 154 -22.02 -7.00 -25.95
N LEU A 155 -22.09 -8.28 -26.34
CA LEU A 155 -21.18 -8.93 -27.26
C LEU A 155 -21.97 -9.76 -28.26
N ALA A 156 -21.95 -9.37 -29.54
CA ALA A 156 -22.55 -10.12 -30.65
C ALA A 156 -21.53 -11.12 -31.22
N LEU A 157 -21.94 -12.39 -31.36
CA LEU A 157 -21.11 -13.47 -31.87
C LEU A 157 -21.81 -14.12 -33.07
N ALA A 158 -21.08 -14.22 -34.19
CA ALA A 158 -21.59 -14.80 -35.47
C ALA A 158 -20.89 -16.13 -35.84
N ALA A 159 -19.98 -16.62 -34.97
CA ALA A 159 -19.22 -17.85 -35.18
C ALA A 159 -19.01 -18.60 -33.87
N ASN A 160 -18.91 -19.92 -33.95
CA ASN A 160 -18.46 -20.76 -32.84
C ASN A 160 -16.97 -20.54 -32.56
N GLY A 161 -16.58 -20.77 -31.32
CA GLY A 161 -15.19 -20.64 -30.86
C GLY A 161 -15.06 -19.83 -29.58
N SER A 162 -13.84 -19.42 -29.29
CA SER A 162 -13.56 -18.60 -28.11
C SER A 162 -14.05 -17.16 -28.32
N PHE A 163 -14.46 -16.54 -27.21
CA PHE A 163 -14.86 -15.13 -27.19
C PHE A 163 -14.35 -14.42 -25.96
N ASN A 164 -14.20 -13.10 -26.07
CA ASN A 164 -13.93 -12.22 -24.93
C ASN A 164 -14.84 -10.99 -25.03
N PHE A 165 -15.34 -10.53 -23.89
CA PHE A 165 -16.02 -9.24 -23.81
C PHE A 165 -15.01 -8.10 -24.04
N PRO A 166 -15.40 -7.03 -24.73
CA PRO A 166 -14.52 -5.91 -25.01
C PRO A 166 -14.17 -5.10 -23.75
N THR A 167 -15.07 -5.10 -22.76
CA THR A 167 -14.88 -4.42 -21.48
C THR A 167 -14.33 -5.38 -20.46
N LYS A 168 -13.18 -5.04 -19.88
CA LYS A 168 -12.59 -5.78 -18.77
C LYS A 168 -13.43 -5.67 -17.50
N VAL A 169 -13.33 -6.67 -16.65
CA VAL A 169 -13.95 -6.75 -15.32
C VAL A 169 -12.90 -6.59 -14.24
N ARG A 170 -13.26 -6.00 -13.10
CA ARG A 170 -12.32 -5.72 -12.01
C ARG A 170 -12.30 -6.87 -11.01
N TYR A 171 -11.14 -7.14 -10.44
CA TYR A 171 -10.99 -8.08 -9.33
C TYR A 171 -12.01 -7.79 -8.22
N GLY A 172 -12.66 -8.82 -7.73
CA GLY A 172 -13.66 -8.75 -6.67
C GLY A 172 -15.07 -8.35 -7.11
N ASP A 173 -15.25 -7.83 -8.33
CA ASP A 173 -16.59 -7.51 -8.86
C ASP A 173 -17.38 -8.78 -9.22
N ALA A 174 -18.69 -8.73 -9.10
CA ALA A 174 -19.55 -9.79 -9.62
C ALA A 174 -19.70 -9.68 -11.14
N TYR A 175 -19.73 -10.83 -11.83
CA TYR A 175 -20.09 -10.91 -13.24
C TYR A 175 -21.30 -11.83 -13.44
N SER A 176 -22.10 -11.52 -14.48
CA SER A 176 -23.29 -12.31 -14.86
C SER A 176 -23.48 -12.25 -16.37
N VAL A 177 -23.00 -13.29 -17.06
CA VAL A 177 -23.13 -13.44 -18.50
C VAL A 177 -24.46 -14.14 -18.81
N THR A 178 -25.28 -13.49 -19.64
CA THR A 178 -26.58 -13.99 -20.08
C THR A 178 -26.73 -13.84 -21.58
N VAL A 179 -27.67 -14.61 -22.19
CA VAL A 179 -28.07 -14.41 -23.55
C VAL A 179 -29.15 -13.32 -23.60
N SER A 180 -28.85 -12.20 -24.22
CA SER A 180 -29.80 -11.09 -24.40
C SER A 180 -30.62 -11.20 -25.71
N ALA A 181 -30.06 -11.84 -26.75
CA ALA A 181 -30.78 -12.15 -27.96
C ALA A 181 -30.39 -13.53 -28.48
N GLN A 182 -31.40 -14.40 -28.67
CA GLN A 182 -31.24 -15.74 -29.27
C GLN A 182 -31.05 -15.65 -30.79
N PRO A 183 -30.35 -16.61 -31.40
CA PRO A 183 -30.12 -16.63 -32.83
C PRO A 183 -31.41 -16.92 -33.61
N ILE A 184 -31.65 -16.20 -34.71
CA ILE A 184 -32.79 -16.37 -35.64
C ILE A 184 -32.35 -16.11 -37.08
N PRO A 185 -33.00 -16.75 -38.11
CA PRO A 185 -33.38 -18.15 -38.22
C PRO A 185 -32.20 -19.05 -38.56
N PRO A 186 -32.18 -20.33 -38.29
CA PRO A 186 -33.20 -21.07 -37.56
C PRO A 186 -33.15 -20.74 -36.05
N THR A 187 -34.32 -20.78 -35.40
CA THR A 187 -34.38 -20.56 -33.96
C THR A 187 -33.68 -21.68 -33.23
N ARG A 188 -32.67 -21.34 -32.48
CA ARG A 188 -31.95 -22.24 -31.54
C ARG A 188 -32.01 -21.65 -30.16
N THR A 189 -32.01 -22.52 -29.16
CA THR A 189 -31.90 -22.08 -27.77
C THR A 189 -30.44 -22.17 -27.33
N CYS A 190 -29.87 -21.05 -27.01
CA CYS A 190 -28.52 -21.00 -26.46
C CYS A 190 -28.57 -20.80 -24.94
N VAL A 191 -27.80 -21.60 -24.20
CA VAL A 191 -27.74 -21.60 -22.75
C VAL A 191 -26.30 -21.30 -22.29
N VAL A 192 -26.20 -20.48 -21.25
CA VAL A 192 -24.90 -20.13 -20.62
C VAL A 192 -24.70 -21.01 -19.39
N THR A 193 -23.53 -21.60 -19.27
CA THR A 193 -23.04 -22.25 -18.06
C THR A 193 -21.76 -21.58 -17.59
N ASN A 194 -21.49 -21.61 -16.28
CA ASN A 194 -20.39 -20.86 -15.63
C ASN A 194 -20.43 -19.34 -15.93
N GLY A 195 -21.64 -18.80 -16.21
CA GLY A 195 -21.80 -17.41 -16.58
C GLY A 195 -21.78 -16.43 -15.41
N THR A 196 -21.79 -16.90 -14.16
CA THR A 196 -21.87 -16.04 -12.98
C THR A 196 -20.75 -16.34 -11.98
N GLY A 197 -20.29 -15.33 -11.28
CA GLY A 197 -19.27 -15.48 -10.25
C GLY A 197 -18.70 -14.14 -9.78
N THR A 198 -17.64 -14.25 -8.99
CA THR A 198 -16.80 -13.11 -8.60
C THR A 198 -15.49 -13.18 -9.38
N VAL A 199 -15.03 -12.05 -9.87
CA VAL A 199 -13.81 -11.93 -10.67
C VAL A 199 -12.59 -12.30 -9.80
N PRO A 200 -11.85 -13.36 -10.17
CA PRO A 200 -10.61 -13.74 -9.46
C PRO A 200 -9.45 -12.81 -9.84
N ASP A 201 -8.28 -13.01 -9.21
CA ASP A 201 -7.04 -12.37 -9.67
C ASP A 201 -6.47 -13.10 -10.89
N GLY A 202 -7.18 -12.99 -12.00
CA GLY A 202 -6.87 -13.63 -13.27
C GLY A 202 -8.01 -13.53 -14.29
N ASP A 203 -7.70 -13.87 -15.53
CA ASP A 203 -8.68 -13.86 -16.62
C ASP A 203 -9.72 -14.98 -16.47
N ILE A 204 -10.95 -14.69 -16.83
CA ILE A 204 -12.07 -15.64 -16.86
C ILE A 204 -12.22 -16.13 -18.30
N SER A 205 -12.02 -17.43 -18.52
CA SER A 205 -12.10 -18.07 -19.85
C SER A 205 -13.03 -19.30 -19.87
N ASN A 206 -13.72 -19.57 -18.77
CA ASN A 206 -14.50 -20.79 -18.56
C ASN A 206 -16.00 -20.63 -18.77
N VAL A 207 -16.47 -19.47 -19.22
CA VAL A 207 -17.89 -19.28 -19.60
C VAL A 207 -18.17 -20.15 -20.81
N SER A 208 -19.21 -20.98 -20.74
CA SER A 208 -19.60 -21.87 -21.84
C SER A 208 -20.99 -21.51 -22.32
N VAL A 209 -21.11 -21.30 -23.63
CA VAL A 209 -22.40 -21.04 -24.34
C VAL A 209 -22.64 -22.19 -25.31
N THR A 210 -23.78 -22.85 -25.17
CA THR A 210 -24.16 -23.98 -26.02
C THR A 210 -25.51 -23.72 -26.65
N CYS A 211 -25.58 -23.80 -27.96
CA CYS A 211 -26.81 -23.63 -28.76
C CYS A 211 -27.30 -25.00 -29.31
N GLN A 212 -28.58 -25.29 -29.17
CA GLN A 212 -29.22 -26.51 -29.67
C GLN A 212 -30.57 -26.23 -30.33
#